data_3c60ab8fab1537b3ea7c00f81e203419
#
_entry.id   3c60ab8fab1537b3ea7c00f81e203419
#
_cell.length_a   1.000
_cell.length_b   1.000
_cell.length_c   1.000
_cell.angle_alpha   90.00
_cell.angle_beta   90.00
_cell.angle_gamma   90.00
#
_symmetry.space_group_name_H-M   'P 1'
#
loop_
_entity.id
_entity.type
_entity.pdbx_description
1 polymer ?
#
loop_
_entity_poly.entity_id
_entity_poly.type
_entity_poly.pdbx_seq_one_letter_code
_entity_poly.pdbx_strand_id
1 'polypeptide(L)'
;MKKYILIGVIIMKSCSQEIHPPEAIKKPYKMVNHGHERQDDYYWMRLTDNQKTTTPYDEPTKEVIDYINAENEYTREKLSDTKDLQNTLFDEMVSRIKKDDRTVPYLMNGYYYYSKYEKGKEYAIYCRKKGSLDSNEEIILDANELSKGHDYFSLGRRVISPNNEWLA
;
A
#
# COMPACT_ATOMS: atom_id res chain seq x y z
N MET A 1 22.63 16.38 69.27
CA MET A 1 21.98 15.24 68.60
C MET A 1 21.99 15.51 67.09
N LYS A 2 22.85 14.80 66.32
CA LYS A 2 22.97 14.94 64.87
C LYS A 2 21.95 13.96 64.24
N LYS A 3 20.95 14.48 63.51
CA LYS A 3 19.99 13.67 62.75
C LYS A 3 20.62 13.33 61.39
N TYR A 4 20.86 12.09 61.09
CA TYR A 4 21.26 11.56 59.76
C TYR A 4 19.99 11.30 58.95
N ILE A 5 19.79 12.00 57.84
CA ILE A 5 18.75 11.74 56.87
C ILE A 5 19.31 10.74 55.87
N LEU A 6 18.76 9.54 55.91
CA LEU A 6 19.08 8.45 54.94
C LEU A 6 18.25 8.72 53.68
N ILE A 7 18.88 9.19 52.60
CA ILE A 7 18.24 9.30 51.27
C ILE A 7 18.38 7.95 50.58
N GLY A 8 17.29 7.20 50.58
CA GLY A 8 17.19 5.95 49.80
C GLY A 8 17.09 6.27 48.30
N VAL A 9 18.12 5.95 47.52
CA VAL A 9 18.09 6.00 46.07
C VAL A 9 17.35 4.74 45.57
N ILE A 10 16.10 4.91 45.15
CA ILE A 10 15.34 3.86 44.46
C ILE A 10 15.87 3.81 43.03
N ILE A 11 16.71 2.83 42.73
CA ILE A 11 17.12 2.52 41.36
C ILE A 11 15.94 1.75 40.70
N MET A 12 15.10 2.47 39.96
CA MET A 12 14.15 1.81 39.08
C MET A 12 14.94 1.18 37.93
N LYS A 13 15.14 -0.14 37.97
CA LYS A 13 15.54 -0.89 36.80
C LYS A 13 14.36 -0.83 35.81
N SER A 14 14.47 0.03 34.82
CA SER A 14 13.64 -0.09 33.61
C SER A 14 14.01 -1.41 32.94
N CYS A 15 13.21 -2.43 33.19
CA CYS A 15 13.30 -3.71 32.49
C CYS A 15 12.64 -3.46 31.13
N SER A 16 13.41 -3.03 30.14
CA SER A 16 12.96 -3.11 28.76
C SER A 16 12.82 -4.60 28.44
N GLN A 17 11.58 -5.06 28.32
CA GLN A 17 11.30 -6.43 27.95
C GLN A 17 11.87 -6.61 26.53
N GLU A 18 12.85 -7.48 26.39
CA GLU A 18 13.46 -7.77 25.09
C GLU A 18 12.41 -8.50 24.24
N ILE A 19 11.97 -7.85 23.16
CA ILE A 19 10.97 -8.39 22.26
C ILE A 19 11.68 -9.33 21.29
N HIS A 20 11.30 -10.60 21.31
CA HIS A 20 11.84 -11.64 20.43
C HIS A 20 10.94 -11.86 19.21
N PRO A 21 11.53 -12.17 18.03
CA PRO A 21 10.75 -12.53 16.86
C PRO A 21 9.97 -13.82 17.11
N PRO A 22 8.76 -13.96 16.52
CA PRO A 22 8.04 -15.23 16.59
C PRO A 22 8.82 -16.33 15.87
N GLU A 23 8.71 -17.55 16.37
CA GLU A 23 9.36 -18.71 15.75
C GLU A 23 8.34 -19.51 14.95
N ALA A 24 8.60 -19.69 13.64
CA ALA A 24 7.78 -20.54 12.80
C ALA A 24 7.93 -22.02 13.17
N ILE A 25 6.82 -22.72 13.38
CA ILE A 25 6.80 -24.15 13.69
C ILE A 25 7.27 -24.94 12.48
N LYS A 26 8.25 -25.85 12.67
CA LYS A 26 8.72 -26.76 11.64
C LYS A 26 7.76 -27.94 11.47
N LYS A 27 7.20 -28.09 10.28
CA LYS A 27 6.35 -29.23 9.89
C LYS A 27 6.95 -29.85 8.62
N PRO A 28 7.82 -30.88 8.75
CA PRO A 28 8.52 -31.46 7.62
C PRO A 28 7.55 -31.96 6.54
N TYR A 29 7.67 -31.45 5.33
CA TYR A 29 6.94 -31.89 4.16
C TYR A 29 7.91 -32.38 3.08
N LYS A 30 7.77 -33.65 2.68
CA LYS A 30 8.60 -34.26 1.64
C LYS A 30 7.92 -34.16 0.28
N MET A 31 8.65 -33.74 -0.73
CA MET A 31 8.19 -33.68 -2.12
C MET A 31 9.26 -34.26 -3.05
N VAL A 32 8.81 -34.83 -4.16
CA VAL A 32 9.71 -35.35 -5.21
C VAL A 32 9.48 -34.52 -6.47
N ASN A 33 10.50 -33.84 -6.95
CA ASN A 33 10.47 -33.08 -8.18
C ASN A 33 11.58 -33.59 -9.12
N HIS A 34 11.22 -34.01 -10.31
CA HIS A 34 12.18 -34.52 -11.31
C HIS A 34 13.09 -35.65 -10.78
N GLY A 35 12.55 -36.52 -9.91
CA GLY A 35 13.30 -37.61 -9.29
C GLY A 35 14.18 -37.23 -8.09
N HIS A 36 14.18 -35.97 -7.68
CA HIS A 36 14.92 -35.51 -6.50
C HIS A 36 13.98 -35.32 -5.31
N GLU A 37 14.28 -35.97 -4.19
CA GLU A 37 13.58 -35.76 -2.92
C GLU A 37 14.03 -34.43 -2.28
N ARG A 38 13.05 -33.61 -1.88
CA ARG A 38 13.26 -32.34 -1.16
C ARG A 38 12.38 -32.34 0.07
N GLN A 39 12.87 -31.74 1.15
CA GLN A 39 12.11 -31.48 2.36
C GLN A 39 11.95 -29.98 2.51
N ASP A 40 10.72 -29.55 2.83
CA ASP A 40 10.39 -28.17 3.19
C ASP A 40 9.66 -28.19 4.54
N ASP A 41 10.29 -27.63 5.56
CA ASP A 41 9.75 -27.61 6.92
C ASP A 41 8.66 -26.54 7.10
N TYR A 42 8.51 -25.62 6.12
CA TYR A 42 7.59 -24.49 6.15
C TYR A 42 6.54 -24.54 5.02
N TYR A 43 6.41 -25.67 4.36
CA TYR A 43 5.43 -25.85 3.27
C TYR A 43 3.98 -25.57 3.70
N TRP A 44 3.67 -25.72 4.99
CA TRP A 44 2.37 -25.45 5.58
C TRP A 44 1.96 -23.97 5.47
N MET A 45 2.89 -23.04 5.28
CA MET A 45 2.60 -21.61 5.07
C MET A 45 2.09 -21.33 3.65
N ARG A 46 2.16 -22.29 2.74
CA ARG A 46 1.72 -22.14 1.36
C ARG A 46 0.21 -22.36 1.22
N LEU A 47 -0.53 -21.27 1.34
CA LEU A 47 -1.98 -21.30 1.13
C LEU A 47 -2.31 -21.41 -0.36
N THR A 48 -3.36 -22.19 -0.68
CA THR A 48 -3.99 -22.22 -1.99
C THR A 48 -4.78 -20.92 -2.24
N ASP A 49 -5.09 -20.63 -3.50
CA ASP A 49 -5.87 -19.42 -3.83
C ASP A 49 -7.29 -19.47 -3.23
N ASN A 50 -7.87 -20.68 -3.13
CA ASN A 50 -9.16 -20.86 -2.46
C ASN A 50 -9.07 -20.52 -0.95
N GLN A 51 -8.02 -20.97 -0.27
CA GLN A 51 -7.82 -20.65 1.16
C GLN A 51 -7.62 -19.17 1.43
N LYS A 52 -6.95 -18.44 0.51
CA LYS A 52 -6.74 -16.98 0.63
C LYS A 52 -8.04 -16.18 0.52
N THR A 53 -9.05 -16.70 -0.18
CA THR A 53 -10.28 -15.97 -0.51
C THR A 53 -11.52 -16.45 0.22
N THR A 54 -11.48 -17.66 0.83
CA THR A 54 -12.63 -18.26 1.51
C THR A 54 -12.74 -17.79 2.96
N THR A 55 -13.93 -17.38 3.38
CA THR A 55 -14.26 -17.06 4.78
C THR A 55 -15.49 -17.85 5.21
N PRO A 56 -15.52 -18.36 6.48
CA PRO A 56 -14.48 -18.29 7.50
C PRO A 56 -13.25 -19.14 7.13
N TYR A 57 -12.08 -18.74 7.63
CA TYR A 57 -10.84 -19.49 7.41
C TYR A 57 -10.89 -20.89 8.03
N ASP A 58 -10.35 -21.90 7.33
CA ASP A 58 -10.06 -23.21 7.90
C ASP A 58 -8.90 -23.17 8.92
N GLU A 59 -8.72 -24.22 9.72
CA GLU A 59 -7.68 -24.24 10.74
C GLU A 59 -6.25 -24.07 10.19
N PRO A 60 -5.84 -24.69 9.05
CA PRO A 60 -4.54 -24.44 8.46
C PRO A 60 -4.35 -22.97 8.05
N THR A 61 -5.37 -22.34 7.49
CA THR A 61 -5.32 -20.92 7.11
C THR A 61 -5.21 -20.01 8.33
N LYS A 62 -5.95 -20.30 9.40
CA LYS A 62 -5.85 -19.53 10.66
C LYS A 62 -4.44 -19.60 11.22
N GLU A 63 -3.82 -20.78 11.27
CA GLU A 63 -2.46 -20.95 11.76
C GLU A 63 -1.45 -20.08 11.00
N VAL A 64 -1.58 -19.99 9.67
CA VAL A 64 -0.74 -19.11 8.84
C VAL A 64 -1.00 -17.64 9.16
N ILE A 65 -2.26 -17.25 9.26
CA ILE A 65 -2.66 -15.86 9.56
C ILE A 65 -2.18 -15.45 10.96
N ASP A 66 -2.30 -16.33 11.96
CA ASP A 66 -1.85 -16.07 13.32
C ASP A 66 -0.33 -15.86 13.38
N TYR A 67 0.44 -16.68 12.64
CA TYR A 67 1.88 -16.49 12.53
C TYR A 67 2.23 -15.15 11.87
N ILE A 68 1.58 -14.80 10.74
CA ILE A 68 1.80 -13.51 10.05
C ILE A 68 1.44 -12.33 10.97
N ASN A 69 0.36 -12.43 11.73
CA ASN A 69 -0.05 -11.39 12.67
C ASN A 69 0.98 -11.21 13.80
N ALA A 70 1.56 -12.30 14.29
CA ALA A 70 2.61 -12.24 15.30
C ALA A 70 3.89 -11.55 14.75
N GLU A 71 4.29 -11.84 13.51
CA GLU A 71 5.41 -11.17 12.84
C GLU A 71 5.15 -9.67 12.62
N ASN A 72 3.92 -9.33 12.24
CA ASN A 72 3.51 -7.94 12.07
C ASN A 72 3.52 -7.17 13.41
N GLU A 73 3.11 -7.83 14.51
CA GLU A 73 3.15 -7.23 15.84
C GLU A 73 4.60 -6.99 16.29
N TYR A 74 5.45 -8.01 16.16
CA TYR A 74 6.87 -7.88 16.43
C TYR A 74 7.50 -6.72 15.66
N THR A 75 7.22 -6.63 14.36
CA THR A 75 7.72 -5.55 13.50
C THR A 75 7.24 -4.18 13.98
N ARG A 76 5.95 -4.06 14.33
CA ARG A 76 5.34 -2.83 14.83
C ARG A 76 5.98 -2.34 16.12
N GLU A 77 6.23 -3.27 17.05
CA GLU A 77 6.89 -2.96 18.31
C GLU A 77 8.35 -2.56 18.10
N LYS A 78 9.10 -3.30 17.29
CA LYS A 78 10.52 -3.00 16.99
C LYS A 78 10.72 -1.67 16.28
N LEU A 79 9.76 -1.26 15.47
CA LEU A 79 9.81 0.00 14.73
C LEU A 79 9.08 1.15 15.43
N SER A 80 8.53 0.93 16.62
CA SER A 80 7.74 1.93 17.35
C SER A 80 8.47 3.25 17.55
N ASP A 81 9.75 3.21 17.91
CA ASP A 81 10.59 4.40 18.15
C ASP A 81 10.86 5.22 16.87
N THR A 82 10.64 4.63 15.71
CA THR A 82 10.87 5.30 14.42
C THR A 82 9.63 5.98 13.86
N LYS A 83 8.49 5.91 14.56
CA LYS A 83 7.19 6.39 14.03
C LYS A 83 7.19 7.85 13.65
N ASP A 84 7.77 8.70 14.48
CA ASP A 84 7.84 10.14 14.22
C ASP A 84 8.76 10.44 13.03
N LEU A 85 9.87 9.71 12.91
CA LEU A 85 10.75 9.82 11.75
C LEU A 85 10.05 9.34 10.47
N GLN A 86 9.30 8.24 10.51
CA GLN A 86 8.51 7.75 9.36
C GLN A 86 7.51 8.80 8.89
N ASN A 87 6.76 9.43 9.82
CA ASN A 87 5.81 10.48 9.50
C ASN A 87 6.51 11.70 8.88
N THR A 88 7.63 12.14 9.47
CA THR A 88 8.42 13.26 8.95
C THR A 88 8.91 13.00 7.53
N LEU A 89 9.47 11.80 7.28
CA LEU A 89 9.95 11.41 5.95
C LEU A 89 8.80 11.29 4.94
N PHE A 90 7.68 10.75 5.36
CA PHE A 90 6.48 10.67 4.51
C PHE A 90 6.00 12.06 4.09
N ASP A 91 5.85 12.97 5.05
CA ASP A 91 5.40 14.35 4.78
C ASP A 91 6.41 15.09 3.89
N GLU A 92 7.72 14.92 4.11
CA GLU A 92 8.75 15.48 3.27
C GLU A 92 8.67 14.96 1.82
N MET A 93 8.55 13.64 1.63
CA MET A 93 8.42 13.04 0.30
C MET A 93 7.15 13.51 -0.42
N VAL A 94 6.01 13.52 0.27
CA VAL A 94 4.73 13.96 -0.29
C VAL A 94 4.75 15.44 -0.63
N SER A 95 5.43 16.28 0.17
CA SER A 95 5.54 17.72 -0.09
C SER A 95 6.29 18.06 -1.39
N ARG A 96 7.16 17.16 -1.85
CA ARG A 96 7.90 17.30 -3.11
C ARG A 96 7.09 16.94 -4.35
N ILE A 97 5.95 16.27 -4.17
CA ILE A 97 5.06 15.88 -5.27
C ILE A 97 4.15 17.07 -5.59
N LYS A 98 4.16 17.49 -6.86
CA LYS A 98 3.26 18.52 -7.34
C LYS A 98 1.83 17.99 -7.33
N LYS A 99 0.96 18.60 -6.52
CA LYS A 99 -0.41 18.12 -6.29
C LYS A 99 -1.39 18.53 -7.40
N ASP A 100 -1.09 19.64 -8.08
CA ASP A 100 -1.84 20.11 -9.26
C ASP A 100 -0.92 19.97 -10.46
N ASP A 101 -0.98 18.85 -11.14
CA ASP A 101 -0.13 18.55 -12.27
C ASP A 101 -0.93 18.17 -13.51
N ARG A 102 -0.34 18.37 -14.69
CA ARG A 102 -0.93 18.00 -15.95
C ARG A 102 0.13 17.50 -16.91
N THR A 103 -0.26 16.56 -17.77
CA THR A 103 0.60 16.09 -18.86
C THR A 103 0.76 17.18 -19.91
N VAL A 104 1.84 17.07 -20.68
CA VAL A 104 2.01 17.96 -21.87
C VAL A 104 0.89 17.68 -22.86
N PRO A 105 0.13 18.70 -23.29
CA PRO A 105 -0.92 18.51 -24.28
C PRO A 105 -0.36 18.05 -25.63
N TYR A 106 -1.00 17.08 -26.25
CA TYR A 106 -0.65 16.62 -27.59
C TYR A 106 -1.81 16.90 -28.57
N LEU A 107 -1.47 17.34 -29.78
CA LEU A 107 -2.43 17.64 -30.83
C LEU A 107 -2.82 16.37 -31.60
N MET A 108 -4.13 16.08 -31.66
CA MET A 108 -4.69 15.00 -32.46
C MET A 108 -6.07 15.41 -32.97
N ASN A 109 -6.32 15.23 -34.26
CA ASN A 109 -7.60 15.52 -34.93
C ASN A 109 -8.20 16.90 -34.60
N GLY A 110 -7.35 17.93 -34.49
CA GLY A 110 -7.79 19.31 -34.21
C GLY A 110 -8.07 19.62 -32.73
N TYR A 111 -7.74 18.72 -31.82
CA TYR A 111 -7.85 18.92 -30.37
C TYR A 111 -6.50 18.69 -29.67
N TYR A 112 -6.26 19.46 -28.64
CA TYR A 112 -5.17 19.24 -27.68
C TYR A 112 -5.66 18.39 -26.52
N TYR A 113 -5.17 17.16 -26.40
CA TYR A 113 -5.52 16.20 -25.35
C TYR A 113 -4.48 16.21 -24.25
N TYR A 114 -4.92 16.17 -23.00
CA TYR A 114 -4.08 16.07 -21.82
C TYR A 114 -4.85 15.49 -20.65
N SER A 115 -4.14 15.07 -19.61
CA SER A 115 -4.73 14.72 -18.32
C SER A 115 -4.21 15.67 -17.24
N LYS A 116 -5.04 15.93 -16.25
CA LYS A 116 -4.68 16.71 -15.07
C LYS A 116 -5.04 15.97 -13.80
N TYR A 117 -4.32 16.30 -12.74
CA TYR A 117 -4.61 15.87 -11.37
C TYR A 117 -4.99 17.10 -10.56
N GLU A 118 -5.97 16.96 -9.68
CA GLU A 118 -6.39 18.03 -8.78
C GLU A 118 -6.09 17.65 -7.34
N LYS A 119 -5.73 18.64 -6.54
CA LYS A 119 -5.42 18.42 -5.13
C LYS A 119 -6.58 17.73 -4.40
N GLY A 120 -6.26 16.63 -3.71
CA GLY A 120 -7.24 15.86 -2.95
C GLY A 120 -8.02 14.84 -3.77
N LYS A 121 -7.73 14.72 -5.08
CA LYS A 121 -8.26 13.68 -5.96
C LYS A 121 -7.19 12.62 -6.23
N GLU A 122 -7.62 11.37 -6.32
CA GLU A 122 -6.74 10.22 -6.51
C GLU A 122 -6.49 9.93 -7.99
N TYR A 123 -7.50 10.15 -8.84
CA TYR A 123 -7.47 9.77 -10.25
C TYR A 123 -7.36 10.97 -11.17
N ALA A 124 -6.88 10.72 -12.39
CA ALA A 124 -6.74 11.74 -13.41
C ALA A 124 -8.10 12.19 -13.98
N ILE A 125 -8.16 13.46 -14.38
CA ILE A 125 -9.23 14.04 -15.20
C ILE A 125 -8.68 14.19 -16.60
N TYR A 126 -9.34 13.59 -17.58
CA TYR A 126 -8.96 13.65 -18.99
C TYR A 126 -9.69 14.78 -19.68
N CYS A 127 -8.92 15.65 -20.33
CA CYS A 127 -9.40 16.89 -20.89
C CYS A 127 -8.95 17.04 -22.34
N ARG A 128 -9.65 17.90 -23.08
CA ARG A 128 -9.24 18.39 -24.40
C ARG A 128 -9.59 19.85 -24.61
N LYS A 129 -8.91 20.50 -25.55
CA LYS A 129 -9.18 21.86 -26.00
C LYS A 129 -9.20 21.89 -27.54
N LYS A 130 -10.18 22.54 -28.12
CA LYS A 130 -10.36 22.58 -29.58
C LYS A 130 -9.47 23.65 -30.23
N GLY A 131 -8.64 23.26 -31.16
CA GLY A 131 -7.89 24.16 -32.07
C GLY A 131 -6.74 24.93 -31.43
N SER A 132 -6.85 25.37 -30.16
CA SER A 132 -5.84 26.15 -29.44
C SER A 132 -5.77 25.75 -27.98
N LEU A 133 -4.59 25.92 -27.36
CA LEU A 133 -4.41 25.78 -25.93
C LEU A 133 -5.13 26.84 -25.08
N ASP A 134 -5.53 27.95 -25.72
CA ASP A 134 -6.30 29.03 -25.09
C ASP A 134 -7.81 28.80 -25.16
N SER A 135 -8.27 27.78 -25.92
CA SER A 135 -9.68 27.43 -26.01
C SER A 135 -10.21 26.86 -24.69
N ASN A 136 -11.54 26.89 -24.54
CA ASN A 136 -12.22 26.35 -23.39
C ASN A 136 -11.86 24.86 -23.21
N GLU A 137 -11.64 24.46 -21.94
CA GLU A 137 -11.41 23.08 -21.57
C GLU A 137 -12.71 22.27 -21.65
N GLU A 138 -12.65 21.12 -22.30
CA GLU A 138 -13.69 20.10 -22.28
C GLU A 138 -13.20 18.90 -21.48
N ILE A 139 -13.92 18.52 -20.42
CA ILE A 139 -13.67 17.27 -19.69
C ILE A 139 -14.30 16.14 -20.49
N ILE A 140 -13.48 15.17 -20.90
CA ILE A 140 -13.94 13.97 -21.62
C ILE A 140 -14.18 12.80 -20.68
N LEU A 141 -13.43 12.75 -19.57
CA LEU A 141 -13.60 11.70 -18.55
C LEU A 141 -13.04 12.18 -17.23
N ASP A 142 -13.83 12.13 -16.17
CA ASP A 142 -13.34 12.27 -14.77
C ASP A 142 -13.32 10.89 -14.10
N ALA A 143 -12.11 10.35 -13.94
CA ALA A 143 -11.93 9.04 -13.32
C ALA A 143 -12.28 9.04 -11.82
N ASN A 144 -12.29 10.21 -11.17
CA ASN A 144 -12.73 10.32 -9.78
C ASN A 144 -14.24 10.16 -9.63
N GLU A 145 -15.02 10.63 -10.63
CA GLU A 145 -16.46 10.40 -10.63
C GLU A 145 -16.81 8.92 -10.88
N LEU A 146 -16.05 8.26 -11.77
CA LEU A 146 -16.24 6.84 -12.07
C LEU A 146 -15.82 5.90 -10.92
N SER A 147 -14.86 6.32 -10.10
CA SER A 147 -14.38 5.50 -8.97
C SER A 147 -15.34 5.49 -7.77
N LYS A 148 -16.32 6.39 -7.74
CA LYS A 148 -17.23 6.51 -6.61
C LYS A 148 -18.00 5.21 -6.35
N GLY A 149 -17.97 4.75 -5.10
CA GLY A 149 -18.67 3.53 -4.68
C GLY A 149 -17.93 2.22 -4.99
N HIS A 150 -16.67 2.31 -5.41
CA HIS A 150 -15.80 1.16 -5.64
C HIS A 150 -14.63 1.19 -4.67
N ASP A 151 -14.36 0.07 -3.98
CA ASP A 151 -13.18 -0.09 -3.10
C ASP A 151 -11.88 -0.16 -3.90
N TYR A 152 -11.97 -0.57 -5.16
CA TYR A 152 -10.86 -0.59 -6.11
C TYR A 152 -11.35 -0.13 -7.49
N PHE A 153 -10.62 0.80 -8.10
CA PHE A 153 -10.91 1.31 -9.44
C PHE A 153 -9.63 1.39 -10.27
N SER A 154 -9.69 0.90 -11.50
CA SER A 154 -8.59 1.00 -12.47
C SER A 154 -9.15 1.30 -13.85
N LEU A 155 -8.55 2.26 -14.52
CA LEU A 155 -8.94 2.68 -15.84
C LEU A 155 -7.98 2.10 -16.90
N GLY A 156 -8.52 1.35 -17.85
CA GLY A 156 -7.76 0.73 -18.93
C GLY A 156 -7.34 1.72 -20.04
N ARG A 157 -7.02 1.15 -21.20
CA ARG A 157 -6.68 1.94 -22.39
C ARG A 157 -7.91 2.74 -22.86
N ARG A 158 -7.67 3.98 -23.27
CA ARG A 158 -8.69 4.88 -23.81
C ARG A 158 -8.35 5.22 -25.26
N VAL A 159 -9.36 5.22 -26.10
CA VAL A 159 -9.23 5.54 -27.52
C VAL A 159 -10.33 6.52 -27.94
N ILE A 160 -9.94 7.57 -28.62
CA ILE A 160 -10.86 8.55 -29.20
C ILE A 160 -11.15 8.15 -30.63
N SER A 161 -12.41 8.20 -31.04
CA SER A 161 -12.80 7.95 -32.42
C SER A 161 -12.21 9.01 -33.40
N PRO A 162 -12.01 8.67 -34.68
CA PRO A 162 -11.45 9.62 -35.67
C PRO A 162 -12.25 10.92 -35.84
N ASN A 163 -13.56 10.87 -35.60
CA ASN A 163 -14.44 12.05 -35.64
C ASN A 163 -14.52 12.80 -34.29
N ASN A 164 -13.78 12.37 -33.26
CA ASN A 164 -13.75 12.95 -31.91
C ASN A 164 -15.10 12.91 -31.15
N GLU A 165 -16.05 12.08 -31.53
CA GLU A 165 -17.39 12.02 -30.94
C GLU A 165 -17.49 10.94 -29.84
N TRP A 166 -16.66 9.89 -29.91
CA TRP A 166 -16.73 8.76 -29.04
C TRP A 166 -15.41 8.53 -28.29
N LEU A 167 -15.53 8.14 -27.03
CA LEU A 167 -14.46 7.62 -26.19
C LEU A 167 -14.76 6.17 -25.85
N ALA A 168 -13.81 5.25 -26.09
CA ALA A 168 -13.88 3.84 -25.73
C ALA A 168 -12.73 3.45 -24.80
#